data_6ec0ab3249a8d9a7d382aa9e8b001dfa
#
_entry.id   6ec0ab3249a8d9a7d382aa9e8b001dfa
#
_cell.length_a   1.000
_cell.length_b   1.000
_cell.length_c   1.000
_cell.angle_alpha   90.00
_cell.angle_beta   90.00
_cell.angle_gamma   90.00
#
_symmetry.space_group_name_H-M   'P 1'
#
loop_
_entity.id
_entity.type
_entity.pdbx_description
1 polymer ?
#
loop_
_entity_poly.entity_id
_entity_poly.type
_entity_poly.pdbx_seq_one_letter_code
_entity_poly.pdbx_strand_id
1 'polypeptide(L)'
;HYNEIAVYGLGILGKHLITELIDDEVMVKYVIDKREGLSYSGIPICKIGSELEPVDVIIVTALQEYDEIWNNIRTYGISFPILSLAELIYDE
;
A
#
# COMPACT_ATOMS: atom_id res chain seq x y z
N HIS A 1 2.59 11.15 -10.98
CA HIS A 1 2.10 9.92 -11.61
C HIS A 1 2.80 8.69 -11.07
N TYR A 2 2.03 7.76 -10.60
CA TYR A 2 2.54 6.51 -10.05
C TYR A 2 2.14 5.36 -10.98
N ASN A 3 3.11 4.55 -11.37
CA ASN A 3 2.87 3.39 -12.24
C ASN A 3 2.79 2.09 -11.45
N GLU A 4 3.62 1.98 -10.42
CA GLU A 4 3.70 0.77 -9.59
C GLU A 4 3.47 1.16 -8.14
N ILE A 5 2.45 0.57 -7.53
CA ILE A 5 1.97 0.97 -6.21
C ILE A 5 1.94 -0.25 -5.28
N ALA A 6 2.26 -0.03 -4.02
CA ALA A 6 1.97 -0.97 -2.95
C ALA A 6 0.88 -0.36 -2.07
N VAL A 7 -0.01 -1.19 -1.57
CA VAL A 7 -1.08 -0.76 -0.66
C VAL A 7 -0.81 -1.33 0.72
N TYR A 8 -0.80 -0.47 1.73
CA TYR A 8 -0.62 -0.89 3.11
C TYR A 8 -1.98 -0.96 3.80
N GLY A 9 -2.40 -2.16 4.14
CA GLY A 9 -3.68 -2.42 4.80
C GLY A 9 -4.72 -2.98 3.84
N LEU A 10 -5.22 -4.17 4.15
CA LEU A 10 -6.21 -4.88 3.34
C LEU A 10 -7.57 -4.93 4.05
N GLY A 11 -8.02 -3.78 4.56
CA GLY A 11 -9.37 -3.63 5.07
C GLY A 11 -10.33 -3.20 3.96
N ILE A 12 -11.48 -2.70 4.34
CA ILE A 12 -12.50 -2.25 3.38
C ILE A 12 -11.95 -1.18 2.44
N LEU A 13 -11.27 -0.17 3.00
CA LEU A 13 -10.71 0.92 2.20
C LEU A 13 -9.60 0.42 1.27
N GLY A 14 -8.76 -0.48 1.75
CA GLY A 14 -7.70 -1.05 0.93
C GLY A 14 -8.25 -1.83 -0.25
N LYS A 15 -9.28 -2.63 -0.03
CA LYS A 15 -9.91 -3.40 -1.11
C LYS A 15 -10.57 -2.50 -2.14
N HIS A 16 -11.24 -1.44 -1.70
CA HIS A 16 -11.85 -0.46 -2.60
C HIS A 16 -10.78 0.24 -3.44
N LEU A 17 -9.70 0.67 -2.80
CA LEU A 17 -8.60 1.33 -3.50
C LEU A 17 -8.01 0.41 -4.57
N ILE A 18 -7.75 -0.85 -4.22
CA ILE A 18 -7.17 -1.81 -5.16
C ILE A 18 -8.08 -1.98 -6.37
N THR A 19 -9.38 -2.11 -6.15
CA THR A 19 -10.34 -2.24 -7.25
C THR A 19 -10.28 -1.03 -8.19
N GLU A 20 -10.25 0.17 -7.64
CA GLU A 20 -10.16 1.39 -8.45
C GLU A 20 -8.84 1.49 -9.20
N LEU A 21 -7.73 1.12 -8.57
CA LEU A 21 -6.43 1.16 -9.23
C LEU A 21 -6.35 0.17 -10.38
N ILE A 22 -6.88 -1.03 -10.20
CA ILE A 22 -6.92 -2.03 -11.27
C ILE A 22 -7.76 -1.52 -12.44
N ASP A 23 -8.92 -0.92 -12.16
CA ASP A 23 -9.79 -0.36 -13.20
C ASP A 23 -9.10 0.77 -13.95
N ASP A 24 -8.24 1.53 -13.28
CA ASP A 24 -7.46 2.62 -13.89
C ASP A 24 -6.16 2.12 -14.53
N GLU A 25 -5.97 0.81 -14.60
CA GLU A 25 -4.78 0.19 -15.19
C GLU A 25 -3.48 0.52 -14.47
N VAL A 26 -3.56 0.86 -13.20
CA VAL A 26 -2.39 1.07 -12.34
C VAL A 26 -1.96 -0.27 -11.76
N MET A 27 -0.69 -0.59 -11.83
CA MET A 27 -0.19 -1.86 -11.30
C MET A 27 -0.05 -1.79 -9.78
N VAL A 28 -0.82 -2.64 -9.08
CA VAL A 28 -0.63 -2.88 -7.66
C VAL A 28 0.29 -4.08 -7.52
N LYS A 29 1.55 -3.85 -7.16
CA LYS A 29 2.56 -4.90 -7.12
C LYS A 29 2.37 -5.84 -5.95
N TYR A 30 2.02 -5.31 -4.79
CA TYR A 30 1.76 -6.12 -3.60
C TYR A 30 0.97 -5.32 -2.57
N VAL A 31 0.45 -6.04 -1.60
CA VAL A 31 -0.23 -5.47 -0.44
C VAL A 31 0.62 -5.81 0.78
N ILE A 32 0.76 -4.86 1.70
CA ILE A 32 1.42 -5.09 2.98
C ILE A 32 0.34 -5.25 4.03
N ASP A 33 0.30 -6.40 4.68
CA ASP A 33 -0.70 -6.69 5.71
C ASP A 33 -0.14 -7.74 6.66
N LYS A 34 -0.70 -7.83 7.85
CA LYS A 34 -0.29 -8.83 8.85
C LYS A 34 -0.68 -10.24 8.43
N ARG A 35 -1.67 -10.37 7.56
CA ARG A 35 -2.17 -11.66 7.07
C ARG A 35 -1.39 -12.09 5.83
N GLU A 36 -0.15 -12.47 6.03
CA GLU A 36 0.71 -12.89 4.93
C GLU A 36 0.34 -14.29 4.39
N GLY A 37 0.93 -14.65 3.28
CA GLY A 37 0.80 -15.99 2.69
C GLY A 37 -0.40 -16.17 1.80
N LEU A 38 -1.20 -15.15 1.62
CA LEU A 38 -2.39 -15.17 0.78
C LEU A 38 -2.21 -14.18 -0.37
N SER A 39 -3.18 -14.17 -1.26
CA SER A 39 -3.25 -13.16 -2.31
C SER A 39 -4.65 -12.56 -2.33
N TYR A 40 -4.76 -11.36 -2.88
CA TYR A 40 -6.04 -10.71 -3.09
C TYR A 40 -6.14 -10.30 -4.55
N SER A 41 -7.12 -10.82 -5.26
CA SER A 41 -7.27 -10.56 -6.71
C SER A 41 -5.98 -10.84 -7.49
N GLY A 42 -5.26 -11.90 -7.10
CA GLY A 42 -4.00 -12.25 -7.74
C GLY A 42 -2.80 -11.43 -7.29
N ILE A 43 -2.98 -10.47 -6.37
CA ILE A 43 -1.91 -9.62 -5.87
C ILE A 43 -1.34 -10.23 -4.61
N PRO A 44 -0.01 -10.43 -4.52
CA PRO A 44 0.58 -11.04 -3.34
C PRO A 44 0.45 -10.15 -2.12
N ILE A 45 0.25 -10.77 -0.96
CA ILE A 45 0.20 -10.10 0.32
C ILE A 45 1.52 -10.37 1.03
N CYS A 46 2.21 -9.30 1.39
CA CYS A 46 3.51 -9.35 2.04
C CYS A 46 3.41 -8.80 3.46
N LYS A 47 4.31 -9.23 4.30
CA LYS A 47 4.41 -8.75 5.67
C LYS A 47 5.48 -7.69 5.76
N ILE A 48 5.28 -6.66 6.57
CA ILE A 48 6.34 -5.68 6.83
C ILE A 48 7.54 -6.41 7.45
N GLY A 49 8.74 -6.08 7.00
CA GLY A 49 9.95 -6.78 7.44
C GLY A 49 10.40 -7.86 6.46
N SER A 50 9.55 -8.32 5.55
CA SER A 50 10.00 -9.16 4.44
C SER A 50 10.67 -8.28 3.40
N GLU A 51 11.38 -8.91 2.45
CA GLU A 51 12.00 -8.18 1.36
C GLU A 51 10.93 -7.68 0.41
N LEU A 52 10.84 -6.37 0.24
CA LEU A 52 9.82 -5.73 -0.59
C LEU A 52 10.45 -5.18 -1.86
N GLU A 53 9.81 -5.48 -2.99
CA GLU A 53 10.26 -4.93 -4.27
C GLU A 53 10.03 -3.42 -4.32
N PRO A 54 10.90 -2.66 -5.01
CA PRO A 54 10.69 -1.22 -5.16
C PRO A 54 9.36 -0.88 -5.82
N VAL A 55 8.73 0.15 -5.32
CA VAL A 55 7.50 0.72 -5.90
C VAL A 55 7.63 2.23 -5.94
N ASP A 56 6.76 2.86 -6.73
CA ASP A 56 6.76 4.32 -6.83
C ASP A 56 6.20 4.97 -5.56
N VAL A 57 5.26 4.30 -4.91
CA VAL A 57 4.65 4.81 -3.69
C VAL A 57 3.99 3.68 -2.91
N ILE A 58 3.97 3.82 -1.58
CA ILE A 58 3.17 2.98 -0.69
C ILE A 58 1.99 3.84 -0.23
N ILE A 59 0.77 3.40 -0.52
CA ILE A 59 -0.43 4.11 -0.08
C ILE A 59 -0.96 3.44 1.18
N VAL A 60 -1.02 4.19 2.26
CA VAL A 60 -1.50 3.71 3.56
C VAL A 60 -2.99 4.00 3.66
N THR A 61 -3.79 2.94 3.84
CA THR A 61 -5.25 3.06 3.90
C THR A 61 -5.78 3.16 5.33
N ALA A 62 -4.96 2.82 6.33
CA ALA A 62 -5.32 2.97 7.74
C ALA A 62 -5.09 4.42 8.17
N LEU A 63 -6.09 5.27 7.96
CA LEU A 63 -5.94 6.73 8.09
C LEU A 63 -5.56 7.18 9.49
N GLN A 64 -6.15 6.55 10.50
CA GLN A 64 -5.92 6.94 11.90
C GLN A 64 -4.55 6.51 12.42
N GLU A 65 -3.99 5.45 11.86
CA GLU A 65 -2.69 4.93 12.25
C GLU A 65 -1.57 5.37 11.30
N TYR A 66 -1.81 6.35 10.45
CA TYR A 66 -0.87 6.73 9.40
C TYR A 66 0.52 7.06 9.95
N ASP A 67 0.60 7.89 10.97
CA ASP A 67 1.90 8.32 11.53
C ASP A 67 2.68 7.14 12.11
N GLU A 68 1.99 6.26 12.81
CA GLU A 68 2.61 5.05 13.39
C GLU A 68 3.10 4.12 12.31
N ILE A 69 2.29 3.92 11.27
CA ILE A 69 2.65 3.06 10.13
C ILE A 69 3.84 3.66 9.37
N TRP A 70 3.82 4.97 9.15
CA TRP A 70 4.91 5.69 8.49
C TRP A 70 6.24 5.45 9.22
N ASN A 71 6.22 5.63 10.54
CA ASN A 71 7.41 5.41 11.37
C ASN A 71 7.87 3.96 11.29
N ASN A 72 6.93 3.02 11.31
CA ASN A 72 7.24 1.60 11.24
C ASN A 72 7.91 1.24 9.90
N ILE A 73 7.37 1.74 8.79
CA ILE A 73 7.96 1.52 7.47
C ILE A 73 9.39 2.05 7.42
N ARG A 74 9.61 3.27 7.91
CA ARG A 74 10.95 3.88 7.93
C ARG A 74 11.92 3.13 8.85
N THR A 75 11.42 2.56 9.94
CA THR A 75 12.23 1.76 10.87
C THR A 75 12.82 0.53 10.17
N TYR A 76 12.11 -0.05 9.21
CA TYR A 76 12.62 -1.17 8.42
C TYR A 76 13.58 -0.75 7.29
N GLY A 77 13.92 0.53 7.21
CA GLY A 77 14.86 1.03 6.21
C GLY A 77 14.26 1.23 4.83
N ILE A 78 12.95 1.16 4.72
CA ILE A 78 12.26 1.36 3.45
C ILE A 78 12.19 2.85 3.14
N SER A 79 12.68 3.26 1.98
CA SER A 79 12.78 4.66 1.59
C SER A 79 11.78 5.07 0.51
N PHE A 80 10.90 4.17 0.08
CA PHE A 80 9.91 4.50 -0.95
C PHE A 80 8.99 5.62 -0.48
N PRO A 81 8.49 6.47 -1.38
CA PRO A 81 7.48 7.47 -1.01
C PRO A 81 6.26 6.83 -0.34
N ILE A 82 5.71 7.49 0.65
CA ILE A 82 4.54 7.02 1.40
C ILE A 82 3.48 8.11 1.37
N LEU A 83 2.25 7.73 0.99
CA LEU A 83 1.10 8.62 1.01
C LEU A 83 -0.01 8.03 1.84
N SER A 84 -0.75 8.89 2.52
CA SER A 84 -2.03 8.52 3.12
C SER A 84 -3.09 8.48 2.02
N LEU A 85 -4.05 7.56 2.15
CA LEU A 85 -5.20 7.55 1.25
C LEU A 85 -5.94 8.89 1.27
N ALA A 86 -5.96 9.58 2.42
CA ALA A 86 -6.58 10.89 2.52
C ALA A 86 -5.91 11.91 1.58
N GLU A 87 -4.59 11.87 1.47
CA GLU A 87 -3.85 12.75 0.56
C GLU A 87 -4.21 12.47 -0.89
N LEU A 88 -4.37 11.19 -1.23
CA LEU A 88 -4.74 10.80 -2.58
C LEU A 88 -6.14 11.29 -2.96
N ILE A 89 -7.08 11.24 -2.02
CA ILE A 89 -8.46 11.68 -2.25
C ILE A 89 -8.55 13.19 -2.43
N TYR A 90 -7.76 13.94 -1.67
CA TYR A 90 -7.81 15.40 -1.67
C TYR A 90 -6.82 16.06 -2.63
N ASP A 91 -6.07 15.28 -3.35
CA ASP A 91 -5.01 15.78 -4.24
C ASP A 91 -5.50 16.00 -5.67
N GLU A 92 -6.75 16.30 -5.83
CA GLU A 92 -7.30 16.57 -7.16
C GLU A 92 -7.31 18.03 -7.47
#